data_7f3b93c542c45cdc856d0025e208752b
#
_entry.id   7f3b93c542c45cdc856d0025e208752b
#
_cell.length_a   1.000
_cell.length_b   1.000
_cell.length_c   1.000
_cell.angle_alpha   90.00
_cell.angle_beta   90.00
_cell.angle_gamma   90.00
#
_symmetry.space_group_name_H-M   'P 1'
#
loop_
_entity.id
_entity.type
_entity.pdbx_description
1 polymer ?
#
loop_
_entity_poly.entity_id
_entity_poly.type
_entity_poly.pdbx_seq_one_letter_code
_entity_poly.pdbx_strand_id
1 'polypeptide(L)'
;MSLFQMSVAGGVLILFIVVIRALAIHRLPKTTFLALWMIAALRLLLPFSIPLPFNIHIGLDVFSDVVQELPSGNIASTLPGDSPPSYDIGTAVPSPATEHISTFEILWLVGVLLLAIYFSISYFRSMRKFRMSIPDNTPYIQNWLTAHQISRPLAVRSSDLISSPLTYGILHPVILLPKKLDRNDQAALKYVLTHEYVHIRRFDAITKILFAAVLCIHWFNPLVWVMYVLANRDMELSCDAWVIRMLGEKNRSSYALMLIKMEERRSGMSALCSHLGKNAISERIEAIMKFKKTSILACAFALVLVVGATTAFAT
;
A
#
# COMPACT_ATOMS: atom_id res chain seq x y z
N MET A 1 -7.87 16.37 -14.27
CA MET A 1 -7.73 16.55 -12.81
C MET A 1 -6.30 16.98 -12.50
N SER A 2 -6.12 18.00 -11.65
CA SER A 2 -4.78 18.32 -11.15
C SER A 2 -4.30 17.26 -10.15
N LEU A 3 -2.97 17.12 -9.99
CA LEU A 3 -2.37 16.15 -9.03
C LEU A 3 -2.85 16.42 -7.59
N PHE A 4 -3.10 17.68 -7.26
CA PHE A 4 -3.64 18.08 -5.96
C PHE A 4 -5.08 17.55 -5.75
N GLN A 5 -5.95 17.72 -6.76
CA GLN A 5 -7.33 17.19 -6.70
C GLN A 5 -7.36 15.67 -6.55
N MET A 6 -6.49 14.96 -7.29
CA MET A 6 -6.33 13.50 -7.13
C MET A 6 -5.90 13.13 -5.70
N SER A 7 -4.96 13.88 -5.14
CA SER A 7 -4.45 13.64 -3.79
C SER A 7 -5.52 13.88 -2.73
N VAL A 8 -6.35 14.91 -2.87
CA VAL A 8 -7.47 15.20 -1.95
C VAL A 8 -8.54 14.12 -2.05
N ALA A 9 -8.99 13.77 -3.26
CA ALA A 9 -9.99 12.71 -3.46
C ALA A 9 -9.49 11.36 -2.93
N GLY A 10 -8.23 10.99 -3.24
CA GLY A 10 -7.60 9.80 -2.68
C GLY A 10 -7.47 9.85 -1.16
N GLY A 11 -7.21 11.03 -0.59
CA GLY A 11 -7.17 11.25 0.86
C GLY A 11 -8.51 10.96 1.54
N VAL A 12 -9.61 11.43 0.95
CA VAL A 12 -10.97 11.12 1.45
C VAL A 12 -11.25 9.62 1.43
N LEU A 13 -10.87 8.94 0.34
CA LEU A 13 -11.00 7.49 0.24
C LEU A 13 -10.16 6.77 1.29
N ILE A 14 -8.92 7.19 1.51
CA ILE A 14 -8.04 6.63 2.55
C ILE A 14 -8.68 6.79 3.92
N LEU A 15 -9.19 7.98 4.25
CA LEU A 15 -9.87 8.24 5.53
C LEU A 15 -11.08 7.31 5.72
N PHE A 16 -11.89 7.14 4.69
CA PHE A 16 -13.02 6.21 4.69
C PHE A 16 -12.58 4.76 4.97
N ILE A 17 -11.51 4.30 4.30
CA ILE A 17 -10.95 2.95 4.53
C ILE A 17 -10.42 2.81 5.96
N VAL A 18 -9.74 3.83 6.51
CA VAL A 18 -9.25 3.84 7.89
C VAL A 18 -10.41 3.67 8.88
N VAL A 19 -11.52 4.39 8.69
CA VAL A 19 -12.70 4.28 9.54
C VAL A 19 -13.33 2.88 9.44
N ILE A 20 -13.51 2.35 8.23
CA ILE A 20 -14.03 0.98 8.04
C ILE A 20 -13.10 -0.04 8.70
N ARG A 21 -11.78 0.13 8.52
CA ARG A 21 -10.79 -0.75 9.16
C ARG A 21 -10.93 -0.75 10.68
N ALA A 22 -11.02 0.44 11.29
CA ALA A 22 -11.17 0.56 12.74
C ALA A 22 -12.44 -0.14 13.27
N LEU A 23 -13.54 -0.05 12.54
CA LEU A 23 -14.84 -0.62 12.95
C LEU A 23 -14.96 -2.12 12.63
N ALA A 24 -14.36 -2.58 11.55
CA ALA A 24 -14.65 -3.89 10.97
C ALA A 24 -13.46 -4.86 10.88
N ILE A 25 -12.28 -4.50 11.44
CA ILE A 25 -11.06 -5.31 11.34
C ILE A 25 -11.23 -6.74 11.91
N HIS A 26 -12.10 -6.92 12.90
CA HIS A 26 -12.37 -8.22 13.52
C HIS A 26 -13.55 -8.98 12.86
N ARG A 27 -14.31 -8.33 12.00
CA ARG A 27 -15.53 -8.88 11.38
C ARG A 27 -15.34 -9.26 9.93
N LEU A 28 -14.53 -8.52 9.18
CA LEU A 28 -14.30 -8.73 7.75
C LEU A 28 -13.08 -9.61 7.46
N PRO A 29 -13.06 -10.28 6.29
CA PRO A 29 -11.87 -10.96 5.80
C PRO A 29 -10.70 -9.99 5.70
N LYS A 30 -9.51 -10.40 6.15
CA LYS A 30 -8.32 -9.53 6.09
C LYS A 30 -7.93 -9.15 4.65
N THR A 31 -8.24 -10.01 3.68
CA THR A 31 -8.02 -9.73 2.24
C THR A 31 -8.86 -8.55 1.72
N THR A 32 -10.01 -8.25 2.34
CA THR A 32 -10.86 -7.11 1.95
C THR A 32 -10.14 -5.78 2.13
N PHE A 33 -9.44 -5.62 3.26
CA PHE A 33 -8.69 -4.37 3.50
C PHE A 33 -7.56 -4.19 2.50
N LEU A 34 -6.88 -5.29 2.15
CA LEU A 34 -5.83 -5.22 1.13
C LEU A 34 -6.42 -4.81 -0.25
N ALA A 35 -7.60 -5.35 -0.61
CA ALA A 35 -8.29 -4.95 -1.84
C ALA A 35 -8.69 -3.46 -1.81
N LEU A 36 -9.21 -2.96 -0.69
CA LEU A 36 -9.54 -1.53 -0.53
C LEU A 36 -8.30 -0.63 -0.65
N TRP A 37 -7.16 -1.04 -0.06
CA TRP A 37 -5.90 -0.31 -0.22
C TRP A 37 -5.38 -0.32 -1.65
N MET A 38 -5.58 -1.43 -2.39
CA MET A 38 -5.23 -1.49 -3.81
C MET A 38 -6.08 -0.53 -4.65
N ILE A 39 -7.38 -0.42 -4.35
CA ILE A 39 -8.28 0.55 -5.02
C ILE A 39 -7.81 1.97 -4.75
N ALA A 40 -7.51 2.32 -3.49
CA ALA A 40 -6.99 3.64 -3.15
C ALA A 40 -5.67 3.94 -3.87
N ALA A 41 -4.75 2.98 -3.93
CA ALA A 41 -3.50 3.12 -4.64
C ALA A 41 -3.69 3.33 -6.16
N LEU A 42 -4.58 2.54 -6.78
CA LEU A 42 -4.90 2.69 -8.20
C LEU A 42 -5.56 4.04 -8.49
N ARG A 43 -6.48 4.51 -7.65
CA ARG A 43 -7.11 5.83 -7.79
C ARG A 43 -6.10 6.97 -7.69
N LEU A 44 -5.07 6.84 -6.85
CA LEU A 44 -3.98 7.82 -6.72
C LEU A 44 -2.98 7.77 -7.89
N LEU A 45 -2.86 6.66 -8.60
CA LEU A 45 -1.93 6.51 -9.73
C LEU A 45 -2.57 6.84 -11.08
N LEU A 46 -3.87 6.57 -11.22
CA LEU A 46 -4.56 6.70 -12.50
C LEU A 46 -5.36 8.00 -12.53
N PRO A 47 -5.02 8.97 -13.41
CA PRO A 47 -5.72 10.24 -13.53
C PRO A 47 -7.06 10.13 -14.27
N PHE A 48 -7.56 8.89 -14.49
CA PHE A 48 -8.80 8.69 -15.24
C PHE A 48 -10.03 8.81 -14.33
N SER A 49 -10.95 9.70 -14.66
CA SER A 49 -12.33 9.61 -14.24
C SER A 49 -13.05 8.67 -15.22
N ILE A 50 -13.51 7.53 -14.74
CA ILE A 50 -14.39 6.65 -15.54
C ILE A 50 -15.80 7.25 -15.43
N PRO A 51 -16.39 7.76 -16.51
CA PRO A 51 -17.77 8.27 -16.46
C PRO A 51 -18.71 7.09 -16.20
N LEU A 52 -19.09 6.89 -14.95
CA LEU A 52 -20.12 5.93 -14.57
C LEU A 52 -21.48 6.62 -14.63
N PRO A 53 -22.58 5.90 -15.03
CA PRO A 53 -23.90 6.48 -15.16
C PRO A 53 -24.57 6.90 -13.84
N PHE A 54 -23.89 6.72 -12.70
CA PHE A 54 -24.35 7.13 -11.38
C PHE A 54 -23.40 8.18 -10.79
N ASN A 55 -23.66 9.46 -11.11
CA ASN A 55 -23.00 10.58 -10.46
C ASN A 55 -23.58 10.77 -9.05
N ILE A 56 -22.94 10.24 -8.04
CA ILE A 56 -23.13 10.69 -6.66
C ILE A 56 -22.27 11.94 -6.51
N HIS A 57 -22.82 13.11 -6.85
CA HIS A 57 -22.23 14.40 -6.48
C HIS A 57 -22.27 14.50 -4.95
N ILE A 58 -21.20 14.08 -4.29
CA ILE A 58 -20.98 14.45 -2.89
C ILE A 58 -20.62 15.92 -2.95
N GLY A 59 -21.58 16.76 -2.53
CA GLY A 59 -21.62 18.22 -2.62
C GLY A 59 -20.37 18.99 -2.17
N LEU A 60 -19.29 18.83 -2.90
CA LEU A 60 -18.14 19.73 -2.84
C LEU A 60 -18.45 21.05 -3.61
N ASP A 61 -19.54 21.09 -4.35
CA ASP A 61 -20.00 22.30 -5.05
C ASP A 61 -20.44 23.40 -4.07
N VAL A 62 -20.86 23.03 -2.86
CA VAL A 62 -21.23 23.99 -1.81
C VAL A 62 -20.02 24.83 -1.36
N PHE A 63 -18.81 24.32 -1.46
CA PHE A 63 -17.59 25.06 -1.09
C PHE A 63 -17.11 26.00 -2.22
N SER A 64 -17.38 25.67 -3.48
CA SER A 64 -17.02 26.51 -4.61
C SER A 64 -17.94 27.73 -4.70
N ASP A 65 -19.22 27.58 -4.41
CA ASP A 65 -20.22 28.66 -4.45
C ASP A 65 -19.99 29.68 -3.32
N VAL A 66 -19.59 29.22 -2.13
CA VAL A 66 -19.28 30.12 -0.99
C VAL A 66 -18.01 30.95 -1.23
N VAL A 67 -17.04 30.44 -2.01
CA VAL A 67 -15.81 31.21 -2.34
C VAL A 67 -16.06 32.21 -3.49
N GLN A 68 -17.04 31.96 -4.35
CA GLN A 68 -17.39 32.88 -5.45
C GLN A 68 -18.29 34.05 -5.02
N GLU A 69 -18.96 33.98 -3.85
CA GLU A 69 -19.77 35.07 -3.33
C GLU A 69 -19.02 36.12 -2.50
N LEU A 70 -17.69 36.10 -2.46
CA LEU A 70 -16.94 37.23 -1.90
C LEU A 70 -17.02 38.40 -2.89
N PRO A 71 -17.65 39.53 -2.50
CA PRO A 71 -17.84 40.67 -3.41
C PRO A 71 -16.48 41.26 -3.77
N SER A 72 -16.04 41.00 -4.99
CA SER A 72 -14.96 41.77 -5.60
C SER A 72 -15.51 43.19 -5.82
N GLY A 73 -15.16 44.08 -4.92
CA GLY A 73 -15.54 45.50 -5.02
C GLY A 73 -14.90 46.17 -6.24
N ASN A 74 -15.54 46.06 -7.39
CA ASN A 74 -15.27 46.91 -8.52
C ASN A 74 -16.21 48.11 -8.43
N ILE A 75 -15.71 49.23 -7.90
CA ILE A 75 -16.32 50.55 -8.04
C ILE A 75 -16.05 50.98 -9.46
N ALA A 76 -16.91 50.65 -10.41
CA ALA A 76 -16.95 51.23 -11.73
C ALA A 76 -17.88 52.43 -11.69
N SER A 77 -17.30 53.63 -11.70
CA SER A 77 -17.97 54.93 -11.88
C SER A 77 -18.64 54.97 -13.26
N THR A 78 -19.97 55.02 -13.24
CA THR A 78 -20.79 55.37 -14.42
C THR A 78 -20.67 56.85 -14.74
N LEU A 79 -20.11 57.18 -15.90
CA LEU A 79 -20.34 58.44 -16.59
C LEU A 79 -20.85 58.13 -18.00
N PRO A 80 -21.94 58.79 -18.46
CA PRO A 80 -22.44 58.60 -19.80
C PRO A 80 -21.69 59.54 -20.77
N GLY A 81 -21.08 58.96 -21.80
CA GLY A 81 -20.42 59.70 -22.85
C GLY A 81 -20.43 58.88 -24.14
N ASP A 82 -21.22 59.38 -25.12
CA ASP A 82 -21.28 58.86 -26.48
C ASP A 82 -19.91 58.79 -27.15
N SER A 83 -19.55 57.60 -27.65
CA SER A 83 -18.47 57.42 -28.60
C SER A 83 -18.83 56.35 -29.64
N PRO A 84 -18.53 56.48 -30.92
CA PRO A 84 -18.93 55.57 -31.97
C PRO A 84 -18.17 54.26 -31.91
N PRO A 85 -18.69 53.14 -32.45
CA PRO A 85 -18.07 51.82 -32.36
C PRO A 85 -16.81 51.77 -33.22
N SER A 86 -15.66 51.69 -32.57
CA SER A 86 -14.39 51.34 -33.21
C SER A 86 -14.36 49.83 -33.43
N TYR A 87 -14.43 49.40 -34.67
CA TYR A 87 -14.14 48.03 -35.06
C TYR A 87 -12.62 47.81 -34.97
N ASP A 88 -12.18 47.36 -33.84
CA ASP A 88 -10.80 46.92 -33.70
C ASP A 88 -10.69 45.47 -34.20
N ILE A 89 -10.28 45.33 -35.48
CA ILE A 89 -9.86 44.04 -36.04
C ILE A 89 -8.49 43.71 -35.44
N GLY A 90 -8.48 43.46 -34.15
CA GLY A 90 -7.34 42.90 -33.47
C GLY A 90 -7.20 41.43 -33.85
N THR A 91 -6.39 41.12 -34.84
CA THR A 91 -5.81 39.81 -35.01
C THR A 91 -5.00 39.51 -33.74
N ALA A 92 -5.66 38.96 -32.71
CA ALA A 92 -4.97 38.40 -31.56
C ALA A 92 -4.17 37.21 -32.07
N VAL A 93 -2.93 37.44 -32.46
CA VAL A 93 -1.94 36.37 -32.60
C VAL A 93 -1.87 35.68 -31.21
N PRO A 94 -2.22 34.40 -31.08
CA PRO A 94 -2.06 33.75 -29.81
C PRO A 94 -0.57 33.78 -29.47
N SER A 95 -0.21 34.60 -28.51
CA SER A 95 1.14 34.61 -27.93
C SER A 95 1.41 33.17 -27.46
N PRO A 96 2.53 32.55 -27.86
CA PRO A 96 2.86 31.24 -27.35
C PRO A 96 2.88 31.35 -25.81
N ALA A 97 1.93 30.71 -25.16
CA ALA A 97 1.92 30.59 -23.70
C ALA A 97 3.23 29.89 -23.33
N THR A 98 4.23 30.66 -22.92
CA THR A 98 5.41 30.12 -22.26
C THR A 98 4.88 29.47 -20.96
N GLU A 99 4.74 28.16 -20.99
CA GLU A 99 4.39 27.37 -19.79
C GLU A 99 5.52 27.56 -18.79
N HIS A 100 5.39 28.54 -17.91
CA HIS A 100 6.31 28.71 -16.81
C HIS A 100 6.05 27.59 -15.83
N ILE A 101 7.02 26.67 -15.69
CA ILE A 101 7.00 25.64 -14.65
C ILE A 101 6.85 26.34 -13.30
N SER A 102 5.78 26.05 -12.62
CA SER A 102 5.47 26.63 -11.31
C SER A 102 6.54 26.22 -10.29
N THR A 103 6.91 27.10 -9.38
CA THR A 103 7.81 26.80 -8.26
C THR A 103 7.31 25.59 -7.44
N PHE A 104 5.98 25.42 -7.35
CA PHE A 104 5.35 24.30 -6.70
C PHE A 104 5.65 22.97 -7.43
N GLU A 105 5.60 22.96 -8.76
CA GLU A 105 5.91 21.75 -9.57
C GLU A 105 7.36 21.33 -9.40
N ILE A 106 8.28 22.30 -9.34
CA ILE A 106 9.70 22.02 -9.07
C ILE A 106 9.88 21.41 -7.68
N LEU A 107 9.27 22.00 -6.65
CA LEU A 107 9.35 21.50 -5.28
C LEU A 107 8.77 20.09 -5.17
N TRP A 108 7.61 19.85 -5.81
CA TRP A 108 7.00 18.53 -5.86
C TRP A 108 7.92 17.51 -6.52
N LEU A 109 8.49 17.83 -7.68
CA LEU A 109 9.40 16.94 -8.40
C LEU A 109 10.65 16.60 -7.59
N VAL A 110 11.23 17.59 -6.92
CA VAL A 110 12.38 17.39 -6.02
C VAL A 110 12.02 16.39 -4.92
N GLY A 111 10.87 16.53 -4.28
CA GLY A 111 10.41 15.59 -3.24
C GLY A 111 10.21 14.17 -3.77
N VAL A 112 9.60 14.02 -4.95
CA VAL A 112 9.45 12.72 -5.62
C VAL A 112 10.81 12.08 -5.89
N LEU A 113 11.76 12.84 -6.46
CA LEU A 113 13.09 12.34 -6.78
C LEU A 113 13.87 11.94 -5.53
N LEU A 114 13.83 12.73 -4.47
CA LEU A 114 14.50 12.41 -3.20
C LEU A 114 14.00 11.10 -2.60
N LEU A 115 12.66 10.90 -2.55
CA LEU A 115 12.09 9.66 -2.04
C LEU A 115 12.36 8.47 -2.96
N ALA A 116 12.25 8.65 -4.28
CA ALA A 116 12.55 7.58 -5.25
C ALA A 116 14.02 7.14 -5.14
N ILE A 117 14.95 8.08 -5.00
CA ILE A 117 16.37 7.80 -4.79
C ILE A 117 16.58 7.09 -3.45
N TYR A 118 15.95 7.53 -2.37
CA TYR A 118 16.02 6.89 -1.06
C TYR A 118 15.56 5.42 -1.12
N PHE A 119 14.37 5.15 -1.68
CA PHE A 119 13.86 3.78 -1.82
C PHE A 119 14.73 2.93 -2.74
N SER A 120 15.22 3.51 -3.84
CA SER A 120 16.11 2.80 -4.77
C SER A 120 17.42 2.42 -4.10
N ILE A 121 18.08 3.34 -3.42
CA ILE A 121 19.33 3.07 -2.69
C ILE A 121 19.09 2.01 -1.60
N SER A 122 18.01 2.12 -0.83
CA SER A 122 17.63 1.17 0.21
C SER A 122 17.42 -0.24 -0.38
N TYR A 123 16.70 -0.33 -1.51
CA TYR A 123 16.46 -1.57 -2.22
C TYR A 123 17.76 -2.19 -2.75
N PHE A 124 18.61 -1.42 -3.43
CA PHE A 124 19.88 -1.92 -3.98
C PHE A 124 20.86 -2.36 -2.88
N ARG A 125 20.94 -1.61 -1.77
CA ARG A 125 21.75 -2.02 -0.61
C ARG A 125 21.26 -3.33 -0.01
N SER A 126 19.95 -3.49 0.14
CA SER A 126 19.35 -4.74 0.64
C SER A 126 19.61 -5.89 -0.33
N MET A 127 19.42 -5.66 -1.63
CA MET A 127 19.63 -6.67 -2.66
C MET A 127 21.09 -7.15 -2.75
N ARG A 128 22.07 -6.26 -2.54
CA ARG A 128 23.49 -6.65 -2.44
C ARG A 128 23.72 -7.63 -1.29
N LYS A 129 23.13 -7.36 -0.10
CA LYS A 129 23.24 -8.28 1.06
C LYS A 129 22.59 -9.63 0.78
N PHE A 130 21.43 -9.63 0.11
CA PHE A 130 20.69 -10.86 -0.18
C PHE A 130 21.39 -11.75 -1.21
N ARG A 131 22.08 -11.16 -2.20
CA ARG A 131 22.86 -11.90 -3.19
C ARG A 131 24.06 -12.66 -2.60
N MET A 132 24.60 -12.23 -1.45
CA MET A 132 25.68 -12.93 -0.75
C MET A 132 25.22 -14.16 0.04
N SER A 133 23.99 -14.62 -0.18
CA SER A 133 23.40 -15.79 0.47
C SER A 133 23.85 -17.10 -0.19
N ILE A 134 23.84 -18.19 0.59
CA ILE A 134 24.27 -19.53 0.16
C ILE A 134 23.01 -20.40 0.00
N PRO A 135 22.93 -21.28 -1.04
CA PRO A 135 21.84 -22.25 -1.17
C PRO A 135 21.68 -23.10 0.09
N ASP A 136 20.44 -23.32 0.53
CA ASP A 136 20.14 -24.16 1.69
C ASP A 136 19.66 -25.52 1.18
N ASN A 137 20.57 -26.53 1.25
CA ASN A 137 20.34 -27.87 0.75
C ASN A 137 19.89 -28.85 1.84
N THR A 138 19.34 -28.36 2.95
CA THR A 138 18.79 -29.21 4.01
C THR A 138 17.73 -30.15 3.42
N PRO A 139 17.77 -31.48 3.70
CA PRO A 139 16.85 -32.45 3.09
C PRO A 139 15.37 -32.10 3.29
N TYR A 140 15.00 -31.58 4.45
CA TYR A 140 13.64 -31.11 4.73
C TYR A 140 13.21 -29.99 3.77
N ILE A 141 14.09 -29.01 3.51
CA ILE A 141 13.81 -27.87 2.62
C ILE A 141 13.66 -28.36 1.18
N GLN A 142 14.49 -29.28 0.74
CA GLN A 142 14.42 -29.84 -0.62
C GLN A 142 13.10 -30.62 -0.83
N ASN A 143 12.72 -31.44 0.13
CA ASN A 143 11.43 -32.16 0.10
C ASN A 143 10.24 -31.16 0.13
N TRP A 144 10.36 -30.08 0.91
CA TRP A 144 9.33 -29.05 0.96
C TRP A 144 9.21 -28.31 -0.38
N LEU A 145 10.31 -27.98 -1.03
CA LEU A 145 10.35 -27.34 -2.38
C LEU A 145 9.69 -28.21 -3.44
N THR A 146 9.96 -29.52 -3.46
CA THR A 146 9.34 -30.45 -4.41
C THR A 146 7.82 -30.55 -4.20
N ALA A 147 7.34 -30.44 -2.96
CA ALA A 147 5.92 -30.46 -2.65
C ALA A 147 5.18 -29.14 -2.92
N HIS A 148 5.92 -28.00 -3.03
CA HIS A 148 5.33 -26.66 -3.17
C HIS A 148 5.82 -25.96 -4.45
N GLN A 149 5.77 -26.66 -5.56
CA GLN A 149 6.16 -26.11 -6.87
C GLN A 149 5.19 -25.00 -7.31
N ILE A 150 5.75 -23.95 -7.90
CA ILE A 150 5.02 -22.86 -8.57
C ILE A 150 5.58 -22.72 -9.98
N SER A 151 4.85 -22.01 -10.86
CA SER A 151 5.28 -21.79 -12.26
C SER A 151 6.62 -21.05 -12.40
N ARG A 152 7.13 -20.48 -11.32
CA ARG A 152 8.40 -19.74 -11.25
C ARG A 152 9.44 -20.57 -10.49
N PRO A 153 10.73 -20.53 -10.86
CA PRO A 153 11.76 -21.26 -10.15
C PRO A 153 11.94 -20.69 -8.72
N LEU A 154 11.48 -21.42 -7.72
CA LEU A 154 11.59 -21.07 -6.31
C LEU A 154 12.88 -21.64 -5.72
N ALA A 155 13.66 -20.81 -5.06
CA ALA A 155 14.86 -21.22 -4.34
C ALA A 155 14.79 -20.83 -2.85
N VAL A 156 15.44 -21.62 -2.01
CA VAL A 156 15.65 -21.29 -0.60
C VAL A 156 17.15 -21.09 -0.36
N ARG A 157 17.50 -19.99 0.27
CA ARG A 157 18.90 -19.64 0.56
C ARG A 157 19.03 -19.24 2.02
N SER A 158 20.25 -19.30 2.55
CA SER A 158 20.53 -18.89 3.92
C SER A 158 21.59 -17.79 3.98
N SER A 159 21.46 -16.87 4.97
CA SER A 159 22.37 -15.76 5.15
C SER A 159 22.54 -15.47 6.65
N ASP A 160 23.74 -15.04 7.02
CA ASP A 160 24.08 -14.50 8.34
C ASP A 160 23.82 -12.98 8.47
N LEU A 161 23.59 -12.31 7.32
CA LEU A 161 23.37 -10.86 7.25
C LEU A 161 21.93 -10.44 7.54
N ILE A 162 21.03 -11.38 7.77
CA ILE A 162 19.63 -11.13 8.09
C ILE A 162 19.24 -11.71 9.45
N SER A 163 18.34 -11.04 10.16
CA SER A 163 17.83 -11.46 11.47
C SER A 163 16.47 -12.17 11.40
N SER A 164 15.71 -11.95 10.32
CA SER A 164 14.39 -12.55 10.10
C SER A 164 14.29 -13.10 8.69
N PRO A 165 13.48 -14.16 8.45
CA PRO A 165 13.17 -14.63 7.11
C PRO A 165 12.58 -13.50 6.27
N LEU A 166 12.77 -13.61 4.97
CA LEU A 166 12.17 -12.70 3.99
C LEU A 166 12.17 -13.33 2.59
N THR A 167 11.35 -12.76 1.72
CA THR A 167 11.32 -13.11 0.31
C THR A 167 11.81 -11.96 -0.56
N TYR A 168 12.49 -12.29 -1.65
CA TYR A 168 12.87 -11.34 -2.68
C TYR A 168 12.83 -11.97 -4.07
N GLY A 169 12.82 -11.14 -5.12
CA GLY A 169 12.73 -11.58 -6.51
C GLY A 169 11.29 -11.82 -6.96
N ILE A 170 10.91 -11.22 -8.10
CA ILE A 170 9.56 -11.36 -8.67
C ILE A 170 9.53 -12.54 -9.65
N LEU A 171 10.46 -12.60 -10.60
CA LEU A 171 10.52 -13.65 -11.61
C LEU A 171 11.21 -14.93 -11.10
N HIS A 172 12.24 -14.77 -10.29
CA HIS A 172 12.98 -15.84 -9.64
C HIS A 172 12.88 -15.64 -8.12
N PRO A 173 11.76 -16.03 -7.50
CA PRO A 173 11.55 -15.81 -6.08
C PRO A 173 12.51 -16.64 -5.24
N VAL A 174 13.05 -16.01 -4.22
CA VAL A 174 13.96 -16.63 -3.26
C VAL A 174 13.44 -16.40 -1.86
N ILE A 175 13.31 -17.47 -1.09
CA ILE A 175 13.10 -17.41 0.37
C ILE A 175 14.48 -17.35 1.02
N LEU A 176 14.74 -16.31 1.76
CA LEU A 176 16.00 -16.12 2.47
C LEU A 176 15.79 -16.37 3.97
N LEU A 177 16.50 -17.36 4.51
CA LEU A 177 16.42 -17.79 5.90
C LEU A 177 17.63 -17.28 6.68
N PRO A 178 17.46 -16.80 7.94
CA PRO A 178 18.60 -16.53 8.80
C PRO A 178 19.42 -17.79 9.08
N LYS A 179 20.72 -17.70 9.06
CA LYS A 179 21.61 -18.84 9.41
C LYS A 179 21.38 -19.32 10.86
N LYS A 180 20.99 -18.40 11.76
CA LYS A 180 20.67 -18.70 13.18
C LYS A 180 19.35 -19.44 13.39
N LEU A 181 18.53 -19.64 12.35
CA LEU A 181 17.30 -20.40 12.45
C LEU A 181 17.65 -21.89 12.62
N ASP A 182 17.07 -22.54 13.65
CA ASP A 182 17.30 -23.97 13.90
C ASP A 182 16.70 -24.81 12.77
N ARG A 183 17.54 -25.57 12.09
CA ARG A 183 17.14 -26.47 10.99
C ARG A 183 16.56 -27.79 11.48
N ASN A 184 16.74 -28.13 12.77
CA ASN A 184 16.19 -29.34 13.37
C ASN A 184 14.73 -29.13 13.81
N ASP A 185 14.30 -27.89 14.06
CA ASP A 185 12.91 -27.56 14.35
C ASP A 185 12.09 -27.52 13.03
N GLN A 186 11.72 -28.72 12.56
CA GLN A 186 10.93 -28.87 11.32
C GLN A 186 9.57 -28.17 11.42
N ALA A 187 8.97 -28.07 12.60
CA ALA A 187 7.70 -27.39 12.79
C ALA A 187 7.86 -25.87 12.56
N ALA A 188 8.87 -25.24 13.16
CA ALA A 188 9.17 -23.84 12.92
C ALA A 188 9.53 -23.57 11.45
N LEU A 189 10.36 -24.43 10.83
CA LEU A 189 10.70 -24.33 9.40
C LEU A 189 9.46 -24.40 8.52
N LYS A 190 8.54 -25.33 8.79
CA LYS A 190 7.27 -25.45 8.06
C LYS A 190 6.47 -24.13 8.12
N TYR A 191 6.34 -23.55 9.29
CA TYR A 191 5.58 -22.31 9.47
C TYR A 191 6.22 -21.14 8.72
N VAL A 192 7.54 -21.00 8.85
CA VAL A 192 8.31 -19.94 8.19
C VAL A 192 8.23 -20.08 6.67
N LEU A 193 8.55 -21.27 6.14
CA LEU A 193 8.51 -21.51 4.71
C LEU A 193 7.12 -21.30 4.12
N THR A 194 6.06 -21.71 4.84
CA THR A 194 4.68 -21.51 4.40
C THR A 194 4.32 -20.03 4.38
N HIS A 195 4.74 -19.25 5.40
CA HIS A 195 4.50 -17.81 5.45
C HIS A 195 5.17 -17.09 4.28
N GLU A 196 6.43 -17.32 4.05
CA GLU A 196 7.19 -16.73 2.95
C GLU A 196 6.65 -17.16 1.57
N TYR A 197 6.21 -18.41 1.45
CA TYR A 197 5.58 -18.94 0.24
C TYR A 197 4.27 -18.22 -0.09
N VAL A 198 3.45 -17.89 0.91
CA VAL A 198 2.21 -17.13 0.71
C VAL A 198 2.52 -15.75 0.13
N HIS A 199 3.53 -15.04 0.63
CA HIS A 199 3.98 -13.76 0.06
C HIS A 199 4.38 -13.88 -1.42
N ILE A 200 5.13 -14.93 -1.77
CA ILE A 200 5.54 -15.19 -3.15
C ILE A 200 4.33 -15.46 -4.04
N ARG A 201 3.41 -16.32 -3.58
CA ARG A 201 2.22 -16.72 -4.35
C ARG A 201 1.29 -15.55 -4.62
N ARG A 202 1.17 -14.61 -3.69
CA ARG A 202 0.31 -13.43 -3.77
C ARG A 202 0.98 -12.24 -4.48
N PHE A 203 2.24 -12.35 -4.86
CA PHE A 203 3.02 -11.24 -5.44
C PHE A 203 3.10 -10.00 -4.53
N ASP A 204 3.17 -10.20 -3.22
CA ASP A 204 3.19 -9.10 -2.26
C ASP A 204 4.36 -8.13 -2.48
N ALA A 205 5.46 -8.58 -3.08
CA ALA A 205 6.57 -7.72 -3.49
C ALA A 205 6.14 -6.64 -4.51
N ILE A 206 5.28 -6.99 -5.48
CA ILE A 206 4.74 -6.02 -6.46
C ILE A 206 3.84 -5.01 -5.75
N THR A 207 2.98 -5.49 -4.87
CA THR A 207 2.08 -4.64 -4.07
C THR A 207 2.87 -3.64 -3.21
N LYS A 208 3.97 -4.06 -2.58
CA LYS A 208 4.87 -3.18 -1.81
C LYS A 208 5.52 -2.10 -2.69
N ILE A 209 5.96 -2.45 -3.89
CA ILE A 209 6.52 -1.49 -4.86
C ILE A 209 5.46 -0.49 -5.29
N LEU A 210 4.23 -0.94 -5.57
CA LEU A 210 3.11 -0.08 -5.93
C LEU A 210 2.81 0.96 -4.83
N PHE A 211 2.71 0.51 -3.57
CA PHE A 211 2.48 1.42 -2.44
C PHE A 211 3.63 2.41 -2.24
N ALA A 212 4.88 1.98 -2.45
CA ALA A 212 6.03 2.87 -2.40
C ALA A 212 6.01 3.92 -3.52
N ALA A 213 5.59 3.55 -4.74
CA ALA A 213 5.44 4.47 -5.87
C ALA A 213 4.35 5.53 -5.58
N VAL A 214 3.18 5.10 -5.06
CA VAL A 214 2.12 6.03 -4.62
C VAL A 214 2.64 7.00 -3.57
N LEU A 215 3.39 6.51 -2.59
CA LEU A 215 3.98 7.34 -1.54
C LEU A 215 4.99 8.35 -2.11
N CYS A 216 5.81 7.97 -3.08
CA CYS A 216 6.74 8.89 -3.73
C CYS A 216 6.00 10.02 -4.47
N ILE A 217 4.94 9.69 -5.21
CA ILE A 217 4.20 10.68 -6.01
C ILE A 217 3.42 11.64 -5.11
N HIS A 218 2.78 11.13 -4.06
CA HIS A 218 1.94 11.89 -3.14
C HIS A 218 2.59 12.13 -1.78
N TRP A 219 3.91 12.30 -1.75
CA TRP A 219 4.72 12.40 -0.53
C TRP A 219 4.26 13.52 0.42
N PHE A 220 3.67 14.58 -0.12
CA PHE A 220 3.17 15.74 0.63
C PHE A 220 1.85 15.46 1.36
N ASN A 221 1.16 14.35 1.05
CA ASN A 221 -0.12 13.99 1.67
C ASN A 221 0.10 13.04 2.87
N PRO A 222 -0.18 13.47 4.11
CA PRO A 222 0.03 12.64 5.30
C PRO A 222 -0.86 11.38 5.32
N LEU A 223 -2.03 11.41 4.68
CA LEU A 223 -2.93 10.25 4.62
C LEU A 223 -2.32 9.12 3.77
N VAL A 224 -1.50 9.44 2.78
CA VAL A 224 -0.80 8.42 1.98
C VAL A 224 0.27 7.70 2.81
N TRP A 225 0.92 8.39 3.75
CA TRP A 225 1.83 7.75 4.72
C TRP A 225 1.07 6.79 5.65
N VAL A 226 -0.11 7.20 6.13
CA VAL A 226 -1.00 6.34 6.92
C VAL A 226 -1.41 5.11 6.11
N MET A 227 -1.84 5.30 4.86
CA MET A 227 -2.15 4.21 3.93
C MET A 227 -0.97 3.24 3.78
N TYR A 228 0.24 3.76 3.53
CA TYR A 228 1.44 2.93 3.35
C TYR A 228 1.70 2.03 4.57
N VAL A 229 1.59 2.58 5.78
CA VAL A 229 1.80 1.83 7.02
C VAL A 229 0.71 0.79 7.24
N LEU A 230 -0.57 1.18 7.11
CA LEU A 230 -1.69 0.29 7.36
C LEU A 230 -1.83 -0.79 6.30
N ALA A 231 -1.59 -0.48 5.02
CA ALA A 231 -1.62 -1.46 3.94
C ALA A 231 -0.55 -2.56 4.12
N ASN A 232 0.65 -2.20 4.57
CA ASN A 232 1.68 -3.18 4.90
C ASN A 232 1.27 -4.06 6.10
N ARG A 233 0.64 -3.48 7.14
CA ARG A 233 0.10 -4.26 8.27
C ARG A 233 -1.00 -5.25 7.83
N ASP A 234 -1.95 -4.77 7.03
CA ASP A 234 -3.06 -5.60 6.53
C ASP A 234 -2.58 -6.69 5.56
N MET A 235 -1.49 -6.45 4.84
CA MET A 235 -0.81 -7.46 4.04
C MET A 235 -0.29 -8.61 4.91
N GLU A 236 0.36 -8.32 6.03
CA GLU A 236 0.82 -9.32 6.99
C GLU A 236 -0.35 -10.08 7.64
N LEU A 237 -1.41 -9.36 8.11
CA LEU A 237 -2.61 -9.99 8.67
C LEU A 237 -3.31 -10.91 7.67
N SER A 238 -3.36 -10.51 6.41
CA SER A 238 -3.93 -11.33 5.34
C SER A 238 -3.05 -12.54 5.02
N CYS A 239 -1.71 -12.38 5.08
CA CYS A 239 -0.78 -13.49 4.93
C CYS A 239 -0.96 -14.53 6.05
N ASP A 240 -1.00 -14.09 7.30
CA ASP A 240 -1.22 -14.98 8.46
C ASP A 240 -2.55 -15.75 8.35
N ALA A 241 -3.61 -15.10 7.90
CA ALA A 241 -4.90 -15.75 7.68
C ALA A 241 -4.81 -16.86 6.60
N TRP A 242 -4.03 -16.66 5.55
CA TRP A 242 -3.78 -17.68 4.54
C TRP A 242 -2.94 -18.84 5.07
N VAL A 243 -1.90 -18.55 5.83
CA VAL A 243 -1.06 -19.57 6.48
C VAL A 243 -1.89 -20.47 7.37
N ILE A 244 -2.77 -19.89 8.21
CA ILE A 244 -3.65 -20.66 9.09
C ILE A 244 -4.61 -21.56 8.28
N ARG A 245 -5.15 -21.07 7.17
CA ARG A 245 -6.00 -21.87 6.28
C ARG A 245 -5.24 -23.06 5.67
N MET A 246 -3.98 -22.87 5.29
CA MET A 246 -3.14 -23.93 4.72
C MET A 246 -2.70 -24.95 5.74
N LEU A 247 -2.33 -24.51 6.95
CA LEU A 247 -1.79 -25.37 8.01
C LEU A 247 -2.88 -25.98 8.88
N GLY A 248 -4.08 -25.44 8.84
CA GLY A 248 -5.20 -25.82 9.69
C GLY A 248 -5.24 -25.06 11.02
N GLU A 249 -6.44 -24.85 11.53
CA GLU A 249 -6.70 -24.03 12.73
C GLU A 249 -6.05 -24.58 14.01
N LYS A 250 -5.80 -25.89 14.06
CA LYS A 250 -5.12 -26.55 15.20
C LYS A 250 -3.70 -26.02 15.43
N ASN A 251 -3.05 -25.53 14.39
CA ASN A 251 -1.66 -25.06 14.43
C ASN A 251 -1.53 -23.57 14.80
N ARG A 252 -2.64 -22.84 15.04
CA ARG A 252 -2.61 -21.38 15.26
C ARG A 252 -1.75 -20.96 16.46
N SER A 253 -1.83 -21.69 17.58
CA SER A 253 -1.05 -21.37 18.78
C SER A 253 0.45 -21.59 18.56
N SER A 254 0.83 -22.69 17.91
CA SER A 254 2.23 -22.97 17.58
C SER A 254 2.79 -21.98 16.56
N TYR A 255 1.98 -21.60 15.58
CA TYR A 255 2.35 -20.56 14.60
C TYR A 255 2.53 -19.19 15.26
N ALA A 256 1.60 -18.78 16.14
CA ALA A 256 1.71 -17.53 16.89
C ALA A 256 2.96 -17.51 17.78
N LEU A 257 3.27 -18.60 18.46
CA LEU A 257 4.48 -18.74 19.29
C LEU A 257 5.76 -18.62 18.45
N MET A 258 5.78 -19.19 17.24
CA MET A 258 6.89 -19.06 16.30
C MET A 258 7.10 -17.58 15.92
N LEU A 259 6.03 -16.85 15.60
CA LEU A 259 6.14 -15.40 15.28
C LEU A 259 6.70 -14.59 16.45
N ILE A 260 6.27 -14.88 17.69
CA ILE A 260 6.80 -14.22 18.90
C ILE A 260 8.31 -14.47 19.02
N LYS A 261 8.74 -15.74 18.94
CA LYS A 261 10.16 -16.13 19.01
C LYS A 261 11.00 -15.43 17.91
N MET A 262 10.43 -15.23 16.73
CA MET A 262 11.13 -14.54 15.64
C MET A 262 11.26 -13.04 15.90
N GLU A 263 10.23 -12.41 16.45
CA GLU A 263 10.27 -10.98 16.80
C GLU A 263 11.21 -10.71 17.98
N GLU A 264 11.26 -11.58 18.97
CA GLU A 264 12.23 -11.50 20.08
C GLU A 264 13.67 -11.51 19.57
N ARG A 265 13.99 -12.38 18.60
CA ARG A 265 15.31 -12.43 17.96
C ARG A 265 15.63 -11.16 17.16
N ARG A 266 14.63 -10.52 16.59
CA ARG A 266 14.76 -9.27 15.85
C ARG A 266 14.92 -8.07 16.77
N SER A 267 14.14 -7.96 17.84
CA SER A 267 14.10 -6.82 18.77
C SER A 267 15.33 -6.69 19.63
N GLY A 268 16.10 -7.75 19.85
CA GLY A 268 17.39 -7.69 20.53
C GLY A 268 18.44 -6.77 19.88
N MET A 269 18.15 -6.21 18.69
CA MET A 269 19.07 -5.34 17.94
C MET A 269 18.68 -3.85 17.90
N SER A 270 17.49 -3.43 18.41
CA SER A 270 17.10 -2.01 18.36
C SER A 270 16.03 -1.64 19.40
N ALA A 271 16.49 -1.03 20.50
CA ALA A 271 15.60 -0.55 21.58
C ALA A 271 14.71 0.64 21.16
N LEU A 272 15.10 1.42 20.15
CA LEU A 272 14.40 2.64 19.71
C LEU A 272 13.18 2.40 18.81
N CYS A 273 13.12 1.28 18.08
CA CYS A 273 11.98 0.93 17.20
C CYS A 273 10.94 0.03 17.87
N SER A 274 11.07 -0.26 19.19
CA SER A 274 10.32 -1.33 19.85
C SER A 274 8.81 -1.06 20.02
N HIS A 275 8.37 0.18 20.13
CA HIS A 275 6.94 0.49 20.37
C HIS A 275 6.05 0.25 19.14
N LEU A 276 6.45 0.71 17.96
CA LEU A 276 5.68 0.50 16.72
C LEU A 276 5.69 -0.96 16.28
N GLY A 277 6.81 -1.66 16.48
CA GLY A 277 6.95 -3.08 16.19
C GLY A 277 6.12 -3.97 17.14
N LYS A 278 6.11 -3.66 18.44
CA LYS A 278 5.30 -4.40 19.44
C LYS A 278 3.81 -4.33 19.13
N ASN A 279 3.30 -3.17 18.73
CA ASN A 279 1.89 -3.02 18.35
C ASN A 279 1.54 -3.84 17.10
N ALA A 280 2.43 -3.90 16.11
CA ALA A 280 2.20 -4.65 14.88
C ALA A 280 2.17 -6.17 15.14
N ILE A 281 3.11 -6.70 15.94
CA ILE A 281 3.11 -8.14 16.26
C ILE A 281 1.93 -8.51 17.16
N SER A 282 1.54 -7.66 18.11
CA SER A 282 0.38 -7.90 18.95
C SER A 282 -0.91 -8.01 18.15
N GLU A 283 -1.10 -7.12 17.15
CA GLU A 283 -2.24 -7.17 16.23
C GLU A 283 -2.26 -8.47 15.41
N ARG A 284 -1.09 -8.97 14.95
CA ARG A 284 -0.97 -10.25 14.24
C ARG A 284 -1.35 -11.43 15.14
N ILE A 285 -0.80 -11.49 16.36
CA ILE A 285 -1.08 -12.56 17.32
C ILE A 285 -2.57 -12.58 17.67
N GLU A 286 -3.16 -11.43 17.97
CA GLU A 286 -4.59 -11.32 18.26
C GLU A 286 -5.44 -11.79 17.06
N ALA A 287 -5.10 -11.40 15.84
CA ALA A 287 -5.79 -11.82 14.63
C ALA A 287 -5.69 -13.33 14.40
N ILE A 288 -4.52 -13.94 14.68
CA ILE A 288 -4.29 -15.38 14.59
C ILE A 288 -5.13 -16.12 15.61
N MET A 289 -5.11 -15.69 16.86
CA MET A 289 -5.84 -16.35 17.95
C MET A 289 -7.34 -16.23 17.81
N LYS A 290 -7.83 -15.06 17.34
CA LYS A 290 -9.27 -14.80 17.06
C LYS A 290 -9.70 -15.23 15.66
N PHE A 291 -8.84 -15.94 14.91
CA PHE A 291 -9.18 -16.38 13.56
C PHE A 291 -10.47 -17.20 13.55
N LYS A 292 -11.42 -16.78 12.75
CA LYS A 292 -12.67 -17.50 12.45
C LYS A 292 -12.79 -17.68 10.96
N LYS A 293 -13.33 -18.81 10.51
CA LYS A 293 -13.70 -18.98 9.09
C LYS A 293 -14.65 -17.87 8.69
N THR A 294 -14.36 -17.27 7.58
CA THR A 294 -15.14 -16.14 7.09
C THR A 294 -16.55 -16.60 6.73
N SER A 295 -17.56 -15.96 7.28
CA SER A 295 -18.96 -16.19 6.94
C SER A 295 -19.23 -15.73 5.49
N ILE A 296 -20.14 -16.43 4.79
CA ILE A 296 -20.61 -16.04 3.45
C ILE A 296 -21.19 -14.61 3.47
N LEU A 297 -21.92 -14.25 4.53
CA LEU A 297 -22.46 -12.89 4.71
C LEU A 297 -21.34 -11.85 4.82
N ALA A 298 -20.26 -12.14 5.56
CA ALA A 298 -19.12 -11.24 5.65
C ALA A 298 -18.40 -11.09 4.30
N CYS A 299 -18.32 -12.15 3.50
CA CYS A 299 -17.77 -12.08 2.15
C CYS A 299 -18.65 -11.27 1.21
N ALA A 300 -19.97 -11.44 1.26
CA ALA A 300 -20.92 -10.66 0.48
C ALA A 300 -20.86 -9.17 0.83
N PHE A 301 -20.84 -8.85 2.12
CA PHE A 301 -20.70 -7.47 2.59
C PHE A 301 -19.35 -6.86 2.19
N ALA A 302 -18.27 -7.63 2.26
CA ALA A 302 -16.95 -7.21 1.79
C ALA A 302 -16.95 -6.89 0.29
N LEU A 303 -17.62 -7.72 -0.52
CA LEU A 303 -17.77 -7.50 -1.96
C LEU A 303 -18.53 -6.20 -2.24
N VAL A 304 -19.68 -5.98 -1.55
CA VAL A 304 -20.45 -4.74 -1.66
C VAL A 304 -19.60 -3.51 -1.29
N LEU A 305 -18.79 -3.58 -0.24
CA LEU A 305 -17.90 -2.49 0.15
C LEU A 305 -16.84 -2.21 -0.94
N VAL A 306 -16.22 -3.24 -1.48
CA VAL A 306 -15.20 -3.10 -2.54
C VAL A 306 -15.81 -2.51 -3.80
N VAL A 307 -16.96 -3.04 -4.25
CA VAL A 307 -17.69 -2.53 -5.43
C VAL A 307 -18.19 -1.11 -5.17
N GLY A 308 -18.77 -0.85 -4.00
CA GLY A 308 -19.23 0.49 -3.63
C GLY A 308 -18.08 1.53 -3.58
N ALA A 309 -16.93 1.16 -3.02
CA ALA A 309 -15.75 2.02 -3.02
C ALA A 309 -15.24 2.27 -4.46
N THR A 310 -15.19 1.24 -5.32
CA THR A 310 -14.77 1.41 -6.72
C THR A 310 -15.72 2.33 -7.47
N THR A 311 -17.05 2.16 -7.33
CA THR A 311 -18.04 3.00 -8.03
C THR A 311 -18.08 4.42 -7.50
N ALA A 312 -18.06 4.61 -6.17
CA ALA A 312 -18.14 5.94 -5.57
C ALA A 312 -16.92 6.84 -5.85
N PHE A 313 -15.75 6.24 -6.04
CA PHE A 313 -14.49 6.98 -6.23
C PHE A 313 -13.87 6.80 -7.64
N ALA A 314 -14.55 6.15 -8.56
CA ALA A 314 -14.13 6.04 -9.97
C ALA A 314 -14.51 7.29 -10.80
N THR A 315 -15.43 8.11 -10.28
CA THR A 315 -15.82 9.42 -10.84
C THR A 315 -14.93 10.51 -10.28
#